data_3285805a0ab42e1fd1ce3bf271b8f45b
#
_entry.id   3285805a0ab42e1fd1ce3bf271b8f45b
#
_cell.length_a   1.000
_cell.length_b   1.000
_cell.length_c   1.000
_cell.angle_alpha   90.00
_cell.angle_beta   90.00
_cell.angle_gamma   90.00
#
_symmetry.space_group_name_H-M   'P 1'
#
loop_
_entity.id
_entity.type
_entity.pdbx_description
1 polymer ?
#
loop_
_entity_poly.entity_id
_entity_poly.type
_entity_poly.pdbx_seq_one_letter_code
_entity_poly.pdbx_strand_id
1 'polypeptide(L)'
;RVQIPASYAHNNTGRPATRNEVLLNDIAVEAGQTSLGCTSFYMDAGFDPLFPFGYGLSYTTFKYSNIKLASDVLKKDDVLTVTFDLENTGKYEGTEVAQLYIQDKIGSVTCPVKELKRFTRVTLKPGEKKNVSYELTVSELE
;
A
#
# COMPACT_ATOMS: atom_id res chain seq x y z
N ARG A 1 18.06 15.88 -10.56
CA ARG A 1 17.84 15.38 -9.18
C ARG A 1 17.04 14.09 -9.27
N VAL A 2 17.63 12.99 -8.88
CA VAL A 2 16.89 11.73 -8.70
C VAL A 2 16.17 11.88 -7.37
N GLN A 3 14.84 11.90 -7.40
CA GLN A 3 14.05 11.82 -6.18
C GLN A 3 14.11 10.37 -5.69
N ILE A 4 14.68 10.17 -4.53
CA ILE A 4 14.62 8.89 -3.85
C ILE A 4 13.21 8.79 -3.28
N PRO A 5 12.45 7.71 -3.57
CA PRO A 5 11.13 7.55 -3.01
C PRO A 5 11.19 7.65 -1.49
N ALA A 6 10.40 8.54 -0.94
CA ALA A 6 10.24 8.61 0.50
C ALA A 6 9.64 7.30 1.03
N SER A 7 9.83 7.06 2.27
CA SER A 7 9.71 5.85 3.06
C SER A 7 8.39 5.08 3.03
N TYR A 8 7.39 5.45 2.24
CA TYR A 8 6.19 4.61 2.17
C TYR A 8 6.47 3.26 1.47
N ALA A 9 7.47 3.22 0.61
CA ALA A 9 7.90 2.01 -0.10
C ALA A 9 8.92 1.17 0.68
N HIS A 10 9.56 1.75 1.70
CA HIS A 10 10.58 1.07 2.49
C HIS A 10 10.34 1.28 3.97
N ASN A 11 10.55 0.21 4.75
CA ASN A 11 10.64 0.35 6.20
C ASN A 11 11.83 1.21 6.56
N ASN A 12 11.68 1.93 7.65
CA ASN A 12 12.67 2.86 8.13
C ASN A 12 13.99 2.15 8.45
N THR A 13 15.08 2.67 7.91
CA THR A 13 16.43 2.15 8.08
C THR A 13 16.99 2.48 9.48
N GLY A 14 16.55 1.78 10.51
CA GLY A 14 17.21 1.77 11.83
C GLY A 14 17.10 3.03 12.69
N ARG A 15 16.47 4.10 12.22
CA ARG A 15 16.05 5.23 13.06
C ARG A 15 14.54 5.35 12.96
N PRO A 16 13.81 5.25 14.08
CA PRO A 16 12.37 5.39 14.05
C PRO A 16 12.04 6.80 13.52
N ALA A 17 11.54 6.87 12.29
CA ALA A 17 10.83 8.05 11.86
C ALA A 17 9.57 8.09 12.71
N THR A 18 9.58 8.90 13.74
CA THR A 18 8.32 9.46 14.18
C THR A 18 7.75 10.16 12.97
N ARG A 19 6.54 9.78 12.53
CA ARG A 19 5.83 10.46 11.44
C ARG A 19 5.39 11.88 11.82
N ASN A 20 6.17 12.56 12.63
CA ASN A 20 6.02 13.97 12.89
C ASN A 20 6.79 14.71 11.80
N GLU A 21 6.11 14.94 10.70
CA GLU A 21 6.62 15.77 9.62
C GLU A 21 6.77 17.19 10.15
N VAL A 22 7.99 17.72 10.05
CA VAL A 22 8.24 19.15 10.22
C VAL A 22 8.57 19.67 8.84
N LEU A 23 7.60 20.29 8.20
CA LEU A 23 7.77 20.84 6.86
C LEU A 23 8.58 22.14 6.92
N LEU A 24 9.25 22.47 5.83
CA LEU A 24 10.10 23.66 5.73
C LEU A 24 9.36 24.95 6.12
N ASN A 25 8.08 25.05 5.76
CA ASN A 25 7.23 26.20 6.09
C ASN A 25 6.87 26.29 7.59
N ASP A 26 7.01 25.19 8.32
CA ASP A 26 6.71 25.13 9.76
C ASP A 26 7.95 25.42 10.62
N ILE A 27 9.12 25.57 9.97
CA ILE A 27 10.38 25.87 10.66
C ILE A 27 10.53 27.39 10.71
N ALA A 28 10.64 27.93 11.93
CA ALA A 28 10.91 29.35 12.11
C ALA A 28 12.29 29.72 11.49
N VAL A 29 12.38 30.89 10.87
CA VAL A 29 13.61 31.35 10.20
C VAL A 29 14.82 31.39 11.18
N GLU A 30 14.56 31.58 12.46
CA GLU A 30 15.57 31.65 13.51
C GLU A 30 15.75 30.34 14.28
N ALA A 31 15.13 29.24 13.80
CA ALA A 31 15.24 27.94 14.44
C ALA A 31 16.70 27.48 14.43
N GLY A 32 17.19 27.02 15.58
CA GLY A 32 18.51 26.39 15.68
C GLY A 32 18.59 25.13 14.81
N GLN A 33 19.80 24.76 14.43
CA GLN A 33 20.02 23.51 13.70
C GLN A 33 19.51 22.31 14.50
N THR A 34 18.71 21.47 13.86
CA THR A 34 18.18 20.25 14.44
C THR A 34 18.76 19.04 13.74
N SER A 35 18.80 17.88 14.43
CA SER A 35 19.20 16.61 13.86
C SER A 35 18.12 15.97 12.95
N LEU A 36 17.11 16.72 12.51
CA LEU A 36 16.04 16.27 11.61
C LEU A 36 16.58 15.82 10.24
N GLY A 37 17.79 16.20 9.85
CA GLY A 37 18.47 15.70 8.65
C GLY A 37 18.76 14.20 8.63
N CYS A 38 18.40 13.48 9.69
CA CYS A 38 18.49 12.01 9.77
C CYS A 38 17.18 11.31 9.46
N THR A 39 16.11 12.03 9.16
CA THR A 39 14.82 11.47 8.79
C THR A 39 14.67 11.45 7.27
N SER A 40 14.14 10.34 6.72
CA SER A 40 13.98 10.16 5.28
C SER A 40 12.62 10.69 4.82
N PHE A 41 12.46 12.01 4.75
CA PHE A 41 11.27 12.63 4.18
C PHE A 41 11.65 13.88 3.36
N TYR A 42 10.74 14.34 2.54
CA TYR A 42 10.90 15.59 1.82
C TYR A 42 10.44 16.76 2.70
N MET A 43 11.30 17.72 2.93
CA MET A 43 10.99 18.87 3.79
C MET A 43 9.88 19.78 3.23
N ASP A 44 9.63 19.69 1.93
CA ASP A 44 8.60 20.46 1.22
C ASP A 44 7.31 19.68 0.96
N ALA A 45 7.33 18.35 1.06
CA ALA A 45 6.21 17.50 0.68
C ALA A 45 5.90 16.37 1.68
N GLY A 46 6.70 16.21 2.73
CA GLY A 46 6.50 15.19 3.75
C GLY A 46 6.82 13.77 3.31
N PHE A 47 6.14 12.79 3.90
CA PHE A 47 6.40 11.36 3.68
C PHE A 47 5.56 10.76 2.56
N ASP A 48 4.37 11.28 2.32
CA ASP A 48 3.42 10.65 1.44
C ASP A 48 3.61 11.10 -0.01
N PRO A 49 3.64 10.16 -0.96
CA PRO A 49 3.68 10.52 -2.38
C PRO A 49 2.34 11.10 -2.80
N LEU A 50 2.36 12.04 -3.76
CA LEU A 50 1.14 12.59 -4.34
C LEU A 50 0.26 11.51 -4.97
N PHE A 51 0.90 10.52 -5.63
CA PHE A 51 0.25 9.35 -6.17
C PHE A 51 1.03 8.10 -5.73
N PRO A 52 0.49 7.29 -4.81
CA PRO A 52 1.14 6.05 -4.40
C PRO A 52 1.15 5.01 -5.53
N PHE A 53 2.05 4.05 -5.44
CA PHE A 53 2.09 2.92 -6.36
C PHE A 53 0.74 2.20 -6.38
N GLY A 54 0.23 1.90 -7.57
CA GLY A 54 -1.09 1.29 -7.75
C GLY A 54 -2.26 2.26 -7.70
N TYR A 55 -2.02 3.57 -7.52
CA TYR A 55 -3.07 4.58 -7.61
C TYR A 55 -3.66 4.64 -9.01
N GLY A 56 -4.97 4.78 -9.10
CA GLY A 56 -5.70 4.95 -10.33
C GLY A 56 -7.01 5.70 -10.13
N LEU A 57 -7.56 6.21 -11.21
CA LEU A 57 -8.85 6.87 -11.25
C LEU A 57 -9.81 6.11 -12.17
N SER A 58 -11.09 6.15 -11.85
CA SER A 58 -12.16 5.58 -12.67
C SER A 58 -13.30 6.59 -12.82
N TYR A 59 -14.08 6.46 -13.88
CA TYR A 59 -15.32 7.22 -14.05
C TYR A 59 -16.50 6.65 -13.26
N THR A 60 -16.29 5.55 -12.54
CA THR A 60 -17.25 4.94 -11.63
C THR A 60 -16.60 4.67 -10.28
N THR A 61 -17.38 4.22 -9.30
CA THR A 61 -16.89 3.93 -7.94
C THR A 61 -17.00 2.44 -7.66
N PHE A 62 -15.99 1.90 -6.98
CA PHE A 62 -15.93 0.50 -6.58
C PHE A 62 -15.90 0.37 -5.07
N LYS A 63 -16.52 -0.70 -4.57
CA LYS A 63 -16.52 -1.05 -3.15
C LYS A 63 -15.97 -2.45 -2.96
N TYR A 64 -14.98 -2.57 -2.10
CA TYR A 64 -14.44 -3.82 -1.61
C TYR A 64 -15.13 -4.20 -0.31
N SER A 65 -15.49 -5.47 -0.15
CA SER A 65 -16.14 -5.97 1.05
C SER A 65 -15.88 -7.46 1.25
N ASN A 66 -16.20 -7.97 2.45
CA ASN A 66 -16.15 -9.41 2.79
C ASN A 66 -14.78 -10.06 2.51
N ILE A 67 -13.69 -9.36 2.82
CA ILE A 67 -12.36 -9.96 2.72
C ILE A 67 -12.25 -11.12 3.72
N LYS A 68 -11.79 -12.28 3.24
CA LYS A 68 -11.61 -13.50 4.02
C LYS A 68 -10.30 -14.17 3.65
N LEU A 69 -9.62 -14.66 4.64
CA LEU A 69 -8.48 -15.57 4.51
C LEU A 69 -8.96 -16.99 4.80
N ALA A 70 -8.49 -17.96 4.02
CA ALA A 70 -8.84 -19.36 4.25
C ALA A 70 -8.24 -19.90 5.57
N SER A 71 -7.10 -19.36 6.00
CA SER A 71 -6.43 -19.72 7.25
C SER A 71 -5.64 -18.54 7.79
N ASP A 72 -5.57 -18.43 9.12
CA ASP A 72 -4.73 -17.47 9.83
C ASP A 72 -3.33 -18.03 10.14
N VAL A 73 -3.14 -19.32 9.98
CA VAL A 73 -1.88 -20.01 10.21
C VAL A 73 -1.56 -20.88 9.02
N LEU A 74 -0.37 -20.73 8.48
CA LEU A 74 0.11 -21.46 7.32
C LEU A 74 1.36 -22.26 7.66
N LYS A 75 1.46 -23.46 7.09
CA LYS A 75 2.67 -24.28 7.09
C LYS A 75 3.45 -24.04 5.80
N LYS A 76 4.70 -24.50 5.76
CA LYS A 76 5.65 -24.23 4.69
C LYS A 76 5.13 -24.51 3.27
N ASP A 77 4.32 -25.54 3.10
CA ASP A 77 3.83 -25.97 1.77
C ASP A 77 2.36 -25.61 1.53
N ASP A 78 1.77 -24.81 2.41
CA ASP A 78 0.37 -24.42 2.29
C ASP A 78 0.17 -23.32 1.22
N VAL A 79 -1.07 -23.22 0.75
CA VAL A 79 -1.54 -22.17 -0.14
C VAL A 79 -2.57 -21.32 0.62
N LEU A 80 -2.29 -20.03 0.70
CA LEU A 80 -3.24 -19.07 1.24
C LEU A 80 -4.22 -18.63 0.15
N THR A 81 -5.51 -18.88 0.38
CA THR A 81 -6.58 -18.32 -0.45
C THR A 81 -7.14 -17.07 0.21
N VAL A 82 -7.16 -15.98 -0.53
CA VAL A 82 -7.74 -14.70 -0.14
C VAL A 82 -8.93 -14.42 -1.03
N THR A 83 -10.11 -14.24 -0.46
CA THR A 83 -11.34 -13.93 -1.20
C THR A 83 -11.93 -12.61 -0.74
N PHE A 84 -12.56 -11.90 -1.66
CA PHE A 84 -13.29 -10.66 -1.36
C PHE A 84 -14.36 -10.40 -2.43
N ASP A 85 -15.31 -9.57 -2.07
CA ASP A 85 -16.32 -9.10 -2.99
C ASP A 85 -15.95 -7.72 -3.54
N LEU A 86 -16.09 -7.56 -4.84
CA LEU A 86 -15.91 -6.30 -5.56
C LEU A 86 -17.24 -5.91 -6.23
N GLU A 87 -17.72 -4.71 -5.93
CA GLU A 87 -18.99 -4.17 -6.39
C GLU A 87 -18.78 -2.82 -7.08
N ASN A 88 -19.40 -2.62 -8.23
CA ASN A 88 -19.50 -1.30 -8.85
C ASN A 88 -20.71 -0.55 -8.27
N THR A 89 -20.43 0.43 -7.42
CA THR A 89 -21.45 1.25 -6.75
C THR A 89 -21.78 2.53 -7.52
N GLY A 90 -21.11 2.76 -8.64
CA GLY A 90 -21.32 3.95 -9.47
C GLY A 90 -22.35 3.74 -10.57
N LYS A 91 -22.42 4.73 -11.47
CA LYS A 91 -23.46 4.79 -12.50
C LYS A 91 -23.02 4.27 -13.88
N TYR A 92 -21.74 4.04 -14.07
CA TYR A 92 -21.16 3.63 -15.34
C TYR A 92 -20.50 2.27 -15.23
N GLU A 93 -20.49 1.52 -16.32
CA GLU A 93 -19.65 0.34 -16.44
C GLU A 93 -18.19 0.77 -16.33
N GLY A 94 -17.41 0.02 -15.58
CA GLY A 94 -16.00 0.30 -15.39
C GLY A 94 -15.17 -0.93 -15.10
N THR A 95 -13.87 -0.80 -15.32
CA THR A 95 -12.90 -1.84 -15.03
C THR A 95 -12.05 -1.40 -13.84
N GLU A 96 -12.07 -2.21 -12.79
CA GLU A 96 -11.20 -2.06 -11.63
C GLU A 96 -10.00 -3.00 -11.75
N VAL A 97 -8.85 -2.52 -11.30
CA VAL A 97 -7.65 -3.35 -11.13
C VAL A 97 -7.53 -3.69 -9.65
N ALA A 98 -8.11 -4.82 -9.27
CA ALA A 98 -7.99 -5.31 -7.90
C ALA A 98 -6.55 -5.76 -7.64
N GLN A 99 -5.95 -5.25 -6.58
CA GLN A 99 -4.55 -5.45 -6.24
C GLN A 99 -4.44 -6.05 -4.84
N LEU A 100 -3.62 -7.09 -4.68
CA LEU A 100 -3.32 -7.70 -3.40
C LEU A 100 -1.88 -7.37 -2.99
N TYR A 101 -1.75 -6.70 -1.86
CA TYR A 101 -0.47 -6.35 -1.25
C TYR A 101 -0.28 -7.12 0.04
N ILE A 102 0.98 -7.44 0.32
CA ILE A 102 1.41 -8.04 1.58
C ILE A 102 2.39 -7.09 2.26
N GLN A 103 2.29 -7.03 3.57
CA GLN A 103 3.25 -6.38 4.43
C GLN A 103 3.85 -7.39 5.39
N ASP A 104 5.16 -7.61 5.30
CA ASP A 104 5.91 -8.24 6.38
C ASP A 104 6.12 -7.21 7.51
N LYS A 105 5.67 -7.53 8.71
CA LYS A 105 5.78 -6.65 9.88
C LYS A 105 7.08 -6.82 10.65
N ILE A 106 7.74 -7.97 10.50
CA ILE A 106 8.92 -8.34 11.28
C ILE A 106 9.93 -9.04 10.38
N GLY A 107 10.58 -8.27 9.52
CA GLY A 107 11.65 -8.77 8.68
C GLY A 107 13.01 -8.74 9.39
N SER A 108 13.89 -9.69 9.06
CA SER A 108 15.31 -9.70 9.50
C SER A 108 16.17 -8.66 8.76
N VAL A 109 15.68 -8.15 7.65
CA VAL A 109 16.29 -7.12 6.81
C VAL A 109 15.26 -6.03 6.50
N THR A 110 15.71 -4.89 5.98
CA THR A 110 14.82 -3.83 5.54
C THR A 110 13.98 -4.31 4.36
N CYS A 111 12.68 -4.40 4.56
CA CYS A 111 11.71 -4.81 3.55
C CYS A 111 10.86 -3.61 3.08
N PRO A 112 10.27 -3.68 1.88
CA PRO A 112 9.25 -2.73 1.46
C PRO A 112 8.08 -2.69 2.46
N VAL A 113 7.45 -1.53 2.62
CA VAL A 113 6.28 -1.39 3.50
C VAL A 113 5.15 -2.31 3.05
N LYS A 114 5.03 -2.53 1.75
CA LYS A 114 4.10 -3.49 1.16
C LYS A 114 4.55 -3.89 -0.24
N GLU A 115 4.31 -5.12 -0.61
CA GLU A 115 4.64 -5.68 -1.92
C GLU A 115 3.39 -6.13 -2.66
N LEU A 116 3.31 -5.80 -3.94
CA LEU A 116 2.23 -6.28 -4.82
C LEU A 116 2.49 -7.73 -5.18
N LYS A 117 1.64 -8.64 -4.71
CA LYS A 117 1.76 -10.09 -5.00
C LYS A 117 0.80 -10.55 -6.09
N ARG A 118 -0.42 -9.97 -6.17
CA ARG A 118 -1.43 -10.34 -7.19
C ARG A 118 -2.18 -9.11 -7.67
N PHE A 119 -2.63 -9.17 -8.90
CA PHE A 119 -3.62 -8.23 -9.43
C PHE A 119 -4.49 -8.89 -10.50
N THR A 120 -5.70 -8.39 -10.65
CA THR A 120 -6.62 -8.79 -11.73
C THR A 120 -7.47 -7.63 -12.18
N ARG A 121 -7.87 -7.64 -13.45
CA ARG A 121 -8.80 -6.66 -14.00
C ARG A 121 -10.21 -7.24 -13.98
N VAL A 122 -11.13 -6.52 -13.37
CA VAL A 122 -12.53 -6.93 -13.24
C VAL A 122 -13.42 -5.84 -13.81
N THR A 123 -14.13 -6.16 -14.90
CA THR A 123 -15.13 -5.24 -15.48
C THR A 123 -16.48 -5.54 -14.86
N LEU A 124 -17.16 -4.49 -14.38
CA LEU A 124 -18.45 -4.56 -13.71
C LEU A 124 -19.40 -3.51 -14.24
N LYS A 125 -20.64 -3.92 -14.49
CA LYS A 125 -21.75 -3.01 -14.78
C LYS A 125 -22.20 -2.31 -13.48
N PRO A 126 -22.95 -1.18 -13.57
CA PRO A 126 -23.54 -0.54 -12.41
C PRO A 126 -24.34 -1.53 -11.56
N GLY A 127 -24.05 -1.57 -10.25
CA GLY A 127 -24.69 -2.50 -9.32
C GLY A 127 -24.21 -3.95 -9.40
N GLU A 128 -23.32 -4.29 -10.33
CA GLU A 128 -22.78 -5.64 -10.43
C GLU A 128 -21.76 -5.90 -9.33
N LYS A 129 -21.84 -7.11 -8.76
CA LYS A 129 -20.93 -7.59 -7.73
C LYS A 129 -20.32 -8.91 -8.14
N LYS A 130 -19.01 -9.05 -7.98
CA LYS A 130 -18.27 -10.30 -8.21
C LYS A 130 -17.42 -10.67 -7.01
N ASN A 131 -17.34 -11.96 -6.75
CA ASN A 131 -16.35 -12.50 -5.82
C ASN A 131 -15.03 -12.73 -6.56
N VAL A 132 -13.94 -12.25 -5.98
CA VAL A 132 -12.58 -12.39 -6.49
C VAL A 132 -11.78 -13.23 -5.51
N SER A 133 -10.95 -14.13 -6.04
CA SER A 133 -10.09 -15.01 -5.26
C SER A 133 -8.65 -14.91 -5.75
N TYR A 134 -7.70 -14.89 -4.82
CA TYR A 134 -6.27 -15.00 -5.07
C TYR A 134 -5.69 -16.14 -4.27
N GLU A 135 -4.71 -16.81 -4.86
CA GLU A 135 -3.92 -17.85 -4.20
C GLU A 135 -2.46 -17.40 -4.09
N LEU A 136 -1.86 -17.63 -2.94
CA LEU A 136 -0.48 -17.34 -2.63
C LEU A 136 0.15 -18.56 -1.97
N THR A 137 1.32 -18.97 -2.44
CA THR A 137 2.13 -19.96 -1.75
C THR A 137 2.90 -19.34 -0.60
N VAL A 138 3.23 -20.09 0.43
CA VAL A 138 4.01 -19.58 1.56
C VAL A 138 5.37 -19.07 1.10
N SER A 139 5.99 -19.68 0.11
CA SER A 139 7.26 -19.21 -0.46
C SER A 139 7.20 -17.82 -1.13
N GLU A 140 6.01 -17.35 -1.47
CA GLU A 140 5.81 -15.98 -1.98
C GLU A 140 5.61 -14.95 -0.87
N LEU A 141 5.48 -15.43 0.37
CA LEU A 141 5.31 -14.60 1.58
C LEU A 141 6.64 -14.35 2.30
N GLU A 142 7.69 -15.12 1.95
CA GLU A 142 9.05 -15.00 2.49
C GLU A 142 9.83 -13.83 1.87
#